data_e3831175fc793c14694bfb3c51169c6e
#
_entry.id   e3831175fc793c14694bfb3c51169c6e
#
_cell.length_a   1.000
_cell.length_b   1.000
_cell.length_c   1.000
_cell.angle_alpha   90.00
_cell.angle_beta   90.00
_cell.angle_gamma   90.00
#
_symmetry.space_group_name_H-M   'P 1'
#
loop_
_entity.id
_entity.type
_entity.pdbx_description
1 polymer ?
#
loop_
_entity_poly.entity_id
_entity_poly.type
_entity_poly.pdbx_seq_one_letter_code
_entity_poly.pdbx_strand_id
1 'polypeptide(L)'
;MGKNDKGTIQVREDLYEIKQHGSLDYPVAVYRIDLNMMYLNLIHWHWHSEIELIVIKEGSAEFSAGDNVYILSPGDTLFINRNVMHSVHPHNEQDCIFYSIVFSSNYIFGYGHSVFSSAYLLPVTNTPGLRSYVMNDKKEDDHSISMLT
;
A
#
# COMPACT_ATOMS: atom_id res chain seq x y z
N MET A 1 15.32 -6.99 -30.50
CA MET A 1 13.90 -6.65 -30.21
C MET A 1 13.65 -6.84 -28.74
N GLY A 2 13.66 -5.76 -27.97
CA GLY A 2 13.32 -5.83 -26.57
C GLY A 2 11.85 -6.21 -26.43
N LYS A 3 11.57 -7.36 -25.84
CA LYS A 3 10.25 -7.61 -25.27
C LYS A 3 10.04 -6.50 -24.24
N ASN A 4 9.01 -5.70 -24.41
CA ASN A 4 8.52 -4.87 -23.33
C ASN A 4 8.02 -5.83 -22.25
N ASP A 5 8.91 -6.25 -21.38
CA ASP A 5 8.55 -7.05 -20.22
C ASP A 5 7.81 -6.12 -19.27
N LYS A 6 6.50 -6.08 -19.43
CA LYS A 6 5.63 -5.40 -18.48
C LYS A 6 5.75 -6.08 -17.13
N GLY A 7 5.85 -5.28 -16.09
CA GLY A 7 5.95 -5.75 -14.71
C GLY A 7 4.73 -6.54 -14.27
N THR A 8 4.94 -7.51 -13.41
CA THR A 8 3.87 -8.26 -12.76
C THR A 8 4.28 -8.59 -11.33
N ILE A 9 3.30 -8.63 -10.44
CA ILE A 9 3.52 -9.09 -9.07
C ILE A 9 3.45 -10.61 -9.06
N GLN A 10 4.48 -11.25 -8.52
CA GLN A 10 4.52 -12.70 -8.39
C GLN A 10 3.92 -13.12 -7.05
N VAL A 11 2.98 -14.02 -7.09
CA VAL A 11 2.26 -14.50 -5.92
C VAL A 11 2.22 -16.02 -5.85
N ARG A 12 2.03 -16.54 -4.64
CA ARG A 12 1.70 -17.95 -4.41
C ARG A 12 0.23 -18.23 -4.73
N GLU A 13 -0.20 -19.49 -4.61
CA GLU A 13 -1.60 -19.88 -4.82
C GLU A 13 -2.59 -19.15 -3.90
N ASP A 14 -2.15 -18.78 -2.70
CA ASP A 14 -2.93 -18.01 -1.72
C ASP A 14 -2.88 -16.49 -1.94
N LEU A 15 -2.29 -16.04 -3.04
CA LEU A 15 -2.09 -14.65 -3.42
C LEU A 15 -1.09 -13.88 -2.55
N TYR A 16 -0.31 -14.58 -1.71
CA TYR A 16 0.79 -13.96 -0.98
C TYR A 16 1.90 -13.54 -1.94
N GLU A 17 2.32 -12.28 -1.86
CA GLU A 17 3.41 -11.75 -2.69
C GLU A 17 4.75 -12.38 -2.30
N ILE A 18 5.44 -12.98 -3.26
CA ILE A 18 6.68 -13.71 -3.03
C ILE A 18 7.87 -12.75 -2.82
N LYS A 19 7.78 -11.52 -3.36
CA LYS A 19 8.87 -10.56 -3.31
C LYS A 19 9.19 -10.13 -1.88
N GLN A 20 10.46 -10.20 -1.50
CA GLN A 20 10.93 -9.58 -0.26
C GLN A 20 11.06 -8.07 -0.45
N HIS A 21 10.42 -7.29 0.42
CA HIS A 21 10.50 -5.84 0.44
C HIS A 21 11.58 -5.37 1.42
N GLY A 22 12.63 -4.75 0.88
CA GLY A 22 13.76 -4.32 1.69
C GLY A 22 14.69 -5.48 2.09
N SER A 23 15.49 -5.26 3.11
CA SER A 23 16.43 -6.20 3.67
C SER A 23 16.30 -6.25 5.20
N LEU A 24 17.01 -7.18 5.85
CA LEU A 24 17.07 -7.22 7.32
C LEU A 24 17.64 -5.93 7.91
N ASP A 25 18.63 -5.34 7.24
CA ASP A 25 19.28 -4.10 7.69
C ASP A 25 18.47 -2.85 7.31
N TYR A 26 17.67 -2.94 6.25
CA TYR A 26 16.83 -1.85 5.77
C TYR A 26 15.47 -2.38 5.29
N PRO A 27 14.55 -2.63 6.20
CA PRO A 27 13.27 -3.26 5.90
C PRO A 27 12.21 -2.29 5.36
N VAL A 28 12.62 -1.41 4.46
CA VAL A 28 11.77 -0.46 3.73
C VAL A 28 12.07 -0.58 2.25
N ALA A 29 11.05 -0.60 1.43
CA ALA A 29 11.18 -0.53 -0.01
C ALA A 29 10.28 0.58 -0.56
N VAL A 30 10.80 1.35 -1.52
CA VAL A 30 10.05 2.39 -2.22
C VAL A 30 10.04 2.05 -3.70
N TYR A 31 8.85 1.96 -4.27
CA TYR A 31 8.64 1.67 -5.68
C TYR A 31 7.95 2.84 -6.35
N ARG A 32 8.46 3.24 -7.51
CA ARG A 32 7.72 4.10 -8.44
C ARG A 32 7.02 3.18 -9.43
N ILE A 33 5.70 3.20 -9.43
CA ILE A 33 4.88 2.35 -10.26
C ILE A 33 4.16 3.21 -11.30
N ASP A 34 4.37 2.87 -12.56
CA ASP A 34 3.58 3.33 -13.68
C ASP A 34 2.63 2.20 -14.07
N LEU A 35 1.34 2.42 -13.89
CA LEU A 35 0.34 1.37 -14.10
C LEU A 35 0.33 0.88 -15.55
N ASN A 36 0.65 1.74 -16.51
CA ASN A 36 0.78 1.35 -17.94
C ASN A 36 1.93 0.40 -18.22
N MET A 37 2.94 0.38 -17.36
CA MET A 37 4.07 -0.55 -17.47
C MET A 37 3.80 -1.90 -16.82
N MET A 38 2.65 -2.05 -16.18
CA MET A 38 2.22 -3.31 -15.60
C MET A 38 1.47 -4.16 -16.63
N TYR A 39 1.58 -5.48 -16.49
CA TYR A 39 0.85 -6.41 -17.35
C TYR A 39 -0.66 -6.17 -17.23
N LEU A 40 -1.35 -6.07 -18.36
CA LEU A 40 -2.77 -5.70 -18.46
C LEU A 40 -3.13 -4.35 -17.81
N ASN A 41 -2.14 -3.49 -17.58
CA ASN A 41 -2.28 -2.17 -16.95
C ASN A 41 -2.93 -2.22 -15.56
N LEU A 42 -2.71 -3.28 -14.83
CA LEU A 42 -3.28 -3.49 -13.51
C LEU A 42 -2.32 -4.22 -12.57
N ILE A 43 -2.64 -4.19 -11.29
CA ILE A 43 -2.01 -5.00 -10.26
C ILE A 43 -3.07 -5.94 -9.71
N HIS A 44 -2.87 -7.25 -9.87
CA HIS A 44 -3.79 -8.26 -9.38
C HIS A 44 -3.89 -8.29 -7.86
N TRP A 45 -4.95 -8.87 -7.36
CA TRP A 45 -5.13 -9.13 -5.94
C TRP A 45 -3.93 -9.87 -5.36
N HIS A 46 -3.39 -9.29 -4.30
CA HIS A 46 -2.27 -9.86 -3.54
C HIS A 46 -2.29 -9.33 -2.11
N TRP A 47 -1.49 -9.93 -1.25
CA TRP A 47 -1.29 -9.49 0.12
C TRP A 47 0.13 -9.79 0.58
N HIS A 48 0.56 -9.07 1.59
CA HIS A 48 1.85 -9.24 2.24
C HIS A 48 1.78 -8.84 3.71
N SER A 49 2.80 -9.18 4.48
CA SER A 49 2.83 -8.96 5.92
C SER A 49 3.27 -7.54 6.31
N GLU A 50 3.71 -6.76 5.36
CA GLU A 50 4.16 -5.39 5.55
C GLU A 50 2.98 -4.41 5.48
N ILE A 51 3.19 -3.22 6.06
CA ILE A 51 2.33 -2.05 5.85
C ILE A 51 2.72 -1.39 4.53
N GLU A 52 1.75 -0.86 3.81
CA GLU A 52 1.98 -0.13 2.56
C GLU A 52 1.34 1.25 2.60
N LEU A 53 2.09 2.25 2.12
CA LEU A 53 1.57 3.57 1.82
C LEU A 53 1.65 3.79 0.32
N ILE A 54 0.53 4.18 -0.28
CA ILE A 54 0.44 4.51 -1.70
C ILE A 54 0.22 6.01 -1.82
N VAL A 55 1.13 6.69 -2.52
CA VAL A 55 1.08 8.13 -2.76
C VAL A 55 0.90 8.38 -4.24
N ILE A 56 -0.22 8.99 -4.63
CA ILE A 56 -0.52 9.24 -6.04
C ILE A 56 0.28 10.44 -6.53
N LYS A 57 1.01 10.25 -7.62
CA LYS A 57 1.81 11.29 -8.26
C LYS A 57 1.11 11.91 -9.44
N GLU A 58 0.58 11.09 -10.35
CA GLU A 58 -0.07 11.52 -11.59
C GLU A 58 -1.24 10.61 -11.92
N GLY A 59 -2.27 11.18 -12.54
CA GLY A 59 -3.41 10.43 -13.03
C GLY A 59 -4.35 9.95 -11.93
N SER A 60 -5.09 8.89 -12.22
CA SER A 60 -6.07 8.31 -11.31
C SER A 60 -6.19 6.81 -11.54
N ALA A 61 -6.46 6.07 -10.50
CA ALA A 61 -6.74 4.64 -10.57
C ALA A 61 -7.71 4.22 -9.47
N GLU A 62 -8.26 3.03 -9.64
CA GLU A 62 -9.11 2.37 -8.66
C GLU A 62 -8.26 1.43 -7.81
N PHE A 63 -8.24 1.70 -6.52
CA PHE A 63 -7.54 0.90 -5.52
C PHE A 63 -8.56 0.15 -4.67
N SER A 64 -8.42 -1.14 -4.59
CA SER A 64 -9.24 -1.99 -3.73
C SER A 64 -8.40 -2.52 -2.58
N ALA A 65 -8.91 -2.42 -1.37
CA ALA A 65 -8.26 -2.94 -0.17
C ALA A 65 -9.33 -3.59 0.72
N GLY A 66 -9.27 -4.91 0.86
CA GLY A 66 -10.35 -5.68 1.48
C GLY A 66 -11.67 -5.42 0.74
N ASP A 67 -12.68 -5.00 1.47
CA ASP A 67 -14.01 -4.70 0.91
C ASP A 67 -14.17 -3.24 0.46
N ASN A 68 -13.14 -2.41 0.61
CA ASN A 68 -13.19 -1.01 0.26
C ASN A 68 -12.60 -0.75 -1.12
N VAL A 69 -13.23 0.15 -1.85
CA VAL A 69 -12.80 0.61 -3.17
C VAL A 69 -12.64 2.12 -3.15
N TYR A 70 -11.50 2.59 -3.62
CA TYR A 70 -11.14 4.00 -3.65
C TYR A 70 -10.75 4.42 -5.05
N ILE A 71 -11.25 5.55 -5.53
CA ILE A 71 -10.73 6.23 -6.71
C ILE A 71 -9.77 7.31 -6.21
N LEU A 72 -8.49 7.13 -6.48
CA LEU A 72 -7.45 8.01 -5.97
C LEU A 72 -6.84 8.85 -7.09
N SER A 73 -6.46 10.06 -6.73
CA SER A 73 -5.84 11.05 -7.61
C SER A 73 -4.73 11.80 -6.86
N PRO A 74 -3.92 12.66 -7.53
CA PRO A 74 -2.86 13.40 -6.86
C PRO A 74 -3.35 14.19 -5.64
N GLY A 75 -2.63 14.09 -4.54
CA GLY A 75 -3.02 14.60 -3.22
C GLY A 75 -3.60 13.54 -2.29
N ASP A 76 -3.94 12.37 -2.82
CA ASP A 76 -4.42 11.24 -2.01
C ASP A 76 -3.26 10.33 -1.61
N THR A 77 -3.31 9.84 -0.38
CA THR A 77 -2.43 8.80 0.13
C THR A 77 -3.30 7.69 0.73
N LEU A 78 -3.05 6.46 0.32
CA LEU A 78 -3.75 5.29 0.84
C LEU A 78 -2.83 4.52 1.79
N PHE A 79 -3.31 4.32 3.01
CA PHE A 79 -2.74 3.38 3.96
C PHE A 79 -3.39 2.01 3.77
N ILE A 80 -2.57 0.96 3.64
CA ILE A 80 -3.03 -0.44 3.62
C ILE A 80 -2.33 -1.17 4.77
N ASN A 81 -3.14 -1.72 5.65
CA ASN A 81 -2.61 -2.45 6.80
C ASN A 81 -2.02 -3.80 6.37
N ARG A 82 -1.20 -4.40 7.23
CA ARG A 82 -0.61 -5.71 6.99
C ARG A 82 -1.70 -6.77 6.75
N ASN A 83 -1.39 -7.73 5.91
CA ASN A 83 -2.22 -8.89 5.59
C ASN A 83 -3.57 -8.55 4.92
N VAL A 84 -3.72 -7.31 4.43
CA VAL A 84 -4.92 -6.91 3.71
C VAL A 84 -4.76 -7.18 2.23
N MET A 85 -5.71 -7.93 1.67
CA MET A 85 -5.78 -8.19 0.23
C MET A 85 -6.07 -6.90 -0.52
N HIS A 86 -5.28 -6.59 -1.55
CA HIS A 86 -5.45 -5.35 -2.32
C HIS A 86 -5.08 -5.53 -3.80
N SER A 87 -5.60 -4.63 -4.61
CA SER A 87 -5.40 -4.60 -6.06
C SER A 87 -5.51 -3.19 -6.61
N VAL A 88 -5.01 -2.98 -7.82
CA VAL A 88 -5.11 -1.70 -8.53
C VAL A 88 -5.61 -1.94 -9.94
N HIS A 89 -6.62 -1.21 -10.35
CA HIS A 89 -7.17 -1.23 -11.70
C HIS A 89 -7.19 0.17 -12.30
N PRO A 90 -7.10 0.30 -13.63
CA PRO A 90 -7.26 1.60 -14.26
C PRO A 90 -8.66 2.16 -14.01
N HIS A 91 -8.74 3.48 -13.85
CA HIS A 91 -10.00 4.20 -13.76
C HIS A 91 -10.21 5.02 -15.02
N ASN A 92 -11.32 4.79 -15.74
CA ASN A 92 -11.64 5.48 -17.00
C ASN A 92 -10.50 5.45 -18.04
N GLU A 93 -9.80 4.33 -18.12
CA GLU A 93 -8.65 4.15 -19.02
C GLU A 93 -7.52 5.18 -18.81
N GLN A 94 -7.50 5.85 -17.67
CA GLN A 94 -6.47 6.81 -17.34
C GLN A 94 -5.17 6.14 -16.92
N ASP A 95 -4.07 6.83 -17.19
CA ASP A 95 -2.76 6.47 -16.65
C ASP A 95 -2.70 6.81 -15.16
N CYS A 96 -1.91 6.09 -14.42
CA CYS A 96 -1.63 6.40 -13.02
C CYS A 96 -0.18 6.08 -12.68
N ILE A 97 0.48 7.07 -12.11
CA ILE A 97 1.82 6.90 -11.53
C ILE A 97 1.71 7.15 -10.04
N PHE A 98 2.20 6.21 -9.26
CA PHE A 98 2.19 6.31 -7.82
C PHE A 98 3.46 5.73 -7.19
N TYR A 99 3.75 6.16 -5.97
CA TYR A 99 4.78 5.56 -5.13
C TYR A 99 4.14 4.57 -4.18
N SER A 100 4.73 3.40 -4.08
CA SER A 100 4.41 2.40 -3.07
C SER A 100 5.57 2.33 -2.07
N ILE A 101 5.28 2.60 -0.82
CA ILE A 101 6.23 2.54 0.28
C ILE A 101 5.81 1.36 1.14
N VAL A 102 6.62 0.31 1.13
CA VAL A 102 6.35 -0.94 1.84
C VAL A 102 7.37 -1.10 2.96
N PHE A 103 6.90 -1.31 4.16
CA PHE A 103 7.78 -1.43 5.31
C PHE A 103 7.26 -2.41 6.36
N SER A 104 8.19 -3.08 7.03
CA SER A 104 7.85 -3.89 8.19
C SER A 104 7.42 -3.02 9.35
N SER A 105 6.37 -3.42 10.03
CA SER A 105 5.91 -2.76 11.25
C SER A 105 7.01 -2.70 12.33
N ASN A 106 7.87 -3.69 12.38
CA ASN A 106 8.98 -3.73 13.33
C ASN A 106 10.04 -2.64 13.09
N TYR A 107 10.13 -2.13 11.86
CA TYR A 107 11.11 -1.11 11.50
C TYR A 107 10.87 0.23 12.21
N ILE A 108 9.60 0.67 12.26
CA ILE A 108 9.27 1.98 12.83
C ILE A 108 9.24 1.95 14.36
N PHE A 109 8.83 0.84 14.93
CA PHE A 109 8.52 0.74 16.36
C PHE A 109 9.50 -0.10 17.17
N GLY A 110 10.57 -0.59 16.52
CA GLY A 110 11.55 -1.47 17.15
C GLY A 110 11.04 -2.90 17.33
N TYR A 111 11.92 -3.76 17.80
CA TYR A 111 11.62 -5.18 17.92
C TYR A 111 10.73 -5.47 19.14
N GLY A 112 9.64 -6.12 18.89
CA GLY A 112 8.86 -7.04 19.71
C GLY A 112 8.14 -6.49 20.91
N HIS A 113 8.77 -5.85 21.86
CA HIS A 113 8.20 -5.51 23.16
C HIS A 113 8.45 -4.07 23.62
N SER A 114 8.69 -3.16 22.69
CA SER A 114 8.85 -1.75 23.03
C SER A 114 7.50 -1.14 23.46
N VAL A 115 7.56 -0.11 24.27
CA VAL A 115 6.37 0.69 24.65
C VAL A 115 5.69 1.26 23.41
N PHE A 116 6.45 1.65 22.38
CA PHE A 116 5.92 2.13 21.12
C PHE A 116 5.14 1.04 20.37
N SER A 117 5.66 -0.18 20.34
CA SER A 117 4.97 -1.30 19.70
C SER A 117 3.61 -1.56 20.34
N SER A 118 3.55 -1.64 21.68
CA SER A 118 2.31 -1.95 22.39
C SER A 118 1.32 -0.78 22.45
N ALA A 119 1.81 0.46 22.59
CA ALA A 119 0.94 1.63 22.75
C ALA A 119 0.38 2.17 21.42
N TYR A 120 1.13 2.08 20.34
CA TYR A 120 0.79 2.75 19.05
C TYR A 120 0.62 1.79 17.90
N LEU A 121 1.53 0.85 17.72
CA LEU A 121 1.54 -0.01 16.56
C LEU A 121 0.49 -1.11 16.65
N LEU A 122 0.46 -1.86 17.74
CA LEU A 122 -0.49 -2.97 17.90
C LEU A 122 -1.95 -2.51 17.82
N PRO A 123 -2.37 -1.37 18.40
CA PRO A 123 -3.71 -0.87 18.19
C PRO A 123 -4.04 -0.60 16.72
N VAL A 124 -3.11 -0.04 15.95
CA VAL A 124 -3.31 0.24 14.52
C VAL A 124 -3.33 -1.05 13.70
N THR A 125 -2.33 -1.91 13.87
CA THR A 125 -2.18 -3.10 13.04
C THR A 125 -3.11 -4.24 13.40
N ASN A 126 -3.55 -4.32 14.66
CA ASN A 126 -4.43 -5.37 15.17
C ASN A 126 -5.90 -4.94 15.30
N THR A 127 -6.24 -3.70 14.99
CA THR A 127 -7.64 -3.25 14.99
C THR A 127 -8.39 -3.92 13.85
N PRO A 128 -9.39 -4.79 14.11
CA PRO A 128 -10.04 -5.56 13.04
C PRO A 128 -10.74 -4.71 11.98
N GLY A 129 -11.14 -3.48 12.31
CA GLY A 129 -11.80 -2.57 11.40
C GLY A 129 -10.87 -1.68 10.57
N LEU A 130 -9.59 -1.54 10.96
CA LEU A 130 -8.64 -0.67 10.28
C LEU A 130 -7.83 -1.46 9.25
N ARG A 131 -8.41 -1.72 8.10
CA ARG A 131 -7.73 -2.41 6.99
C ARG A 131 -7.05 -1.44 6.05
N SER A 132 -7.68 -0.31 5.80
CA SER A 132 -7.17 0.73 4.92
C SER A 132 -7.77 2.09 5.30
N TYR A 133 -7.07 3.15 4.90
CA TYR A 133 -7.51 4.52 5.16
C TYR A 133 -6.94 5.48 4.11
N VAL A 134 -7.77 6.39 3.61
CA VAL A 134 -7.34 7.43 2.68
C VAL A 134 -7.11 8.73 3.43
N MET A 135 -5.91 9.27 3.27
CA MET A 135 -5.54 10.62 3.69
C MET A 135 -5.59 11.55 2.47
N ASN A 136 -6.18 12.72 2.63
CA ASN A 136 -6.33 13.67 1.54
C ASN A 136 -5.97 15.08 2.01
N ASP A 137 -5.04 15.72 1.31
CA ASP A 137 -4.57 17.08 1.63
C ASP A 137 -5.68 18.14 1.50
N LYS A 138 -6.76 17.83 0.78
CA LYS A 138 -7.84 18.78 0.51
C LYS A 138 -8.91 18.82 1.59
N LYS A 139 -8.87 17.90 2.56
CA LYS A 139 -9.76 17.89 3.71
C LYS A 139 -9.02 18.45 4.92
N GLU A 140 -9.25 19.74 5.19
CA GLU A 140 -8.69 20.42 6.36
C GLU A 140 -9.11 19.82 7.71
N ASP A 141 -10.09 18.90 7.71
CA ASP A 141 -10.72 18.37 8.92
C ASP A 141 -10.40 16.90 9.23
N ASP A 142 -9.36 16.33 8.62
CA ASP A 142 -9.05 14.95 8.95
C ASP A 142 -8.22 14.82 10.25
N HIS A 143 -8.83 15.28 11.33
CA HIS A 143 -8.35 15.05 12.69
C HIS A 143 -8.38 13.57 13.09
N SER A 144 -8.91 12.69 12.25
CA SER A 144 -8.99 11.26 12.54
C SER A 144 -7.63 10.61 12.68
N ILE A 145 -6.60 11.11 11.99
CA ILE A 145 -5.22 10.63 12.13
C ILE A 145 -4.65 11.02 13.49
N SER A 146 -4.95 12.20 13.99
CA SER A 146 -4.49 12.64 15.31
C SER A 146 -5.13 11.86 16.45
N MET A 147 -6.28 11.23 16.21
CA MET A 147 -6.94 10.33 17.17
C MET A 147 -6.37 8.91 17.16
N LEU A 148 -5.61 8.51 16.14
CA LEU A 148 -4.92 7.22 16.05
C LEU A 148 -3.52 7.28 16.66
N THR A 149 -3.05 8.43 16.97
CA THR A 149 -1.83 8.69 17.75
C THR A 149 -2.21 9.02 19.20
#